data_26d7bbb94da8d4a09111d7fe154755a5
#
_entry.id   26d7bbb94da8d4a09111d7fe154755a5
#
_cell.length_a   1.000
_cell.length_b   1.000
_cell.length_c   1.000
_cell.angle_alpha   90.00
_cell.angle_beta   90.00
_cell.angle_gamma   90.00
#
_symmetry.space_group_name_H-M   'P 1'
#
loop_
_entity.id
_entity.type
_entity.pdbx_description
1 polymer ?
#
loop_
_entity_poly.entity_id
_entity_poly.type
_entity_poly.pdbx_seq_one_letter_code
_entity_poly.pdbx_strand_id
1 'polypeptide(L)'
;MHIYGPAKTIGFAHLCWLLDAQELPRSLALAEADALPEGWDKGHGLPGVKYMGDWDARAHPARVIWVDPDMLATWSSVSGTGDEPLEHTKLLNLVTAHEQEVVTVLGEVHPRLADLKPQICLGYDEAKSKKDGLIEWKLNDPADWSRVILKGPQIGIATPFFKQPPETGTKGRPQDLTILPSDALPRSEYARAADIETYRRAQDEWVDHRESHRLRRYTEFYRLVWRRMIPDNTDRSLFSAIYPPGPAHVHTVHSLALPDNRGTALTAGFWAGLPLDYLQRITGTTDLHIAPTMRLPGPVPDHPLAASLLLRTLRLNCLTTAYADLWSELFENGWRREQWVVDWPHIAPLGNVTPTWERATPLRTEYERRAALVEIDALVAVWLGITEEQLEAIYPARYPVLGDYEDFTWFDATGRKIAGNWNTFGTGQTKEHWEQFQAYREDRAKNPPPDRYTPPFYKADRIAEYRQAHAAFTERMRGAS
;
A
#
# COMPACT_ATOMS: atom_id res chain seq x y z
N MET A 1 15.52 4.64 25.67
CA MET A 1 15.91 4.46 27.11
C MET A 1 14.67 3.95 27.81
N HIS A 2 14.74 2.83 28.51
CA HIS A 2 13.62 2.31 29.29
C HIS A 2 13.95 2.52 30.79
N ILE A 3 12.99 3.05 31.55
CA ILE A 3 13.12 3.26 33.00
C ILE A 3 12.11 2.34 33.67
N TYR A 4 12.61 1.40 34.48
CA TYR A 4 11.78 0.48 35.23
C TYR A 4 11.70 0.94 36.71
N GLY A 5 10.50 0.90 37.28
CA GLY A 5 10.21 1.22 38.67
C GLY A 5 9.39 0.13 39.34
N PRO A 6 9.10 0.26 40.65
CA PRO A 6 8.21 -0.66 41.33
C PRO A 6 6.83 -0.64 40.70
N ALA A 7 6.20 -1.83 40.58
CA ALA A 7 4.88 -1.98 40.00
C ALA A 7 3.86 -1.08 40.72
N LYS A 8 3.22 -0.19 40.00
CA LYS A 8 2.12 0.66 40.41
C LYS A 8 1.04 0.60 39.34
N THR A 9 0.00 1.38 39.50
CA THR A 9 -1.01 1.59 38.44
C THR A 9 -0.31 2.02 37.13
N ILE A 10 -0.67 1.39 36.02
CA ILE A 10 -0.16 1.76 34.70
C ILE A 10 -0.56 3.21 34.40
N GLY A 11 0.41 4.07 34.16
CA GLY A 11 0.20 5.47 33.78
C GLY A 11 1.56 6.12 33.53
N PHE A 12 1.86 6.45 32.28
CA PHE A 12 3.14 7.04 31.89
C PHE A 12 3.03 7.87 30.59
N ALA A 13 3.95 8.79 30.41
CA ALA A 13 4.12 9.51 29.15
C ALA A 13 4.94 8.68 28.16
N HIS A 14 4.45 8.52 26.95
CA HIS A 14 5.12 7.87 25.83
C HIS A 14 5.40 8.87 24.72
N LEU A 15 6.64 8.94 24.26
CA LEU A 15 7.08 9.76 23.15
C LEU A 15 7.98 8.93 22.23
N CYS A 16 7.74 9.01 20.93
CA CYS A 16 8.53 8.36 19.90
C CYS A 16 9.07 9.39 18.88
N TRP A 17 10.01 8.95 18.05
CA TRP A 17 10.59 9.77 16.98
C TRP A 17 11.24 11.06 17.48
N LEU A 18 11.91 10.99 18.64
CA LEU A 18 12.69 12.08 19.19
C LEU A 18 14.10 12.05 18.57
N LEU A 19 14.54 13.18 18.05
CA LEU A 19 15.81 13.34 17.34
C LEU A 19 16.82 14.13 18.14
N ASP A 20 16.33 15.01 19.05
CA ASP A 20 17.12 15.78 19.99
C ASP A 20 16.69 15.45 21.42
N ALA A 21 17.66 15.31 22.32
CA ALA A 21 17.40 15.04 23.74
C ALA A 21 16.55 16.15 24.42
N GLN A 22 16.58 17.38 23.89
CA GLN A 22 15.79 18.49 24.42
C GLN A 22 14.33 18.47 24.00
N GLU A 23 13.95 17.70 22.99
CA GLU A 23 12.54 17.56 22.58
C GLU A 23 11.69 16.96 23.69
N LEU A 24 12.22 15.96 24.42
CA LEU A 24 11.50 15.30 25.50
C LEU A 24 11.09 16.25 26.64
N PRO A 25 12.03 16.93 27.34
CA PRO A 25 11.66 17.82 28.46
C PRO A 25 10.83 19.02 27.98
N ARG A 26 11.08 19.55 26.78
CA ARG A 26 10.31 20.68 26.23
C ARG A 26 8.88 20.27 25.87
N SER A 27 8.68 19.11 25.24
CA SER A 27 7.35 18.62 24.90
C SER A 27 6.54 18.31 26.15
N LEU A 28 7.15 17.71 27.18
CA LEU A 28 6.49 17.46 28.47
C LEU A 28 6.07 18.77 29.15
N ALA A 29 6.97 19.74 29.25
CA ALA A 29 6.67 21.04 29.85
C ALA A 29 5.53 21.78 29.12
N LEU A 30 5.48 21.70 27.80
CA LEU A 30 4.39 22.28 27.00
C LEU A 30 3.06 21.54 27.23
N ALA A 31 3.09 20.22 27.34
CA ALA A 31 1.90 19.41 27.60
C ALA A 31 1.36 19.64 29.03
N GLU A 32 2.23 19.76 30.04
CA GLU A 32 1.84 20.08 31.41
C GLU A 32 1.28 21.50 31.54
N ALA A 33 1.76 22.44 30.74
CA ALA A 33 1.31 23.82 30.73
C ALA A 33 0.07 24.05 29.82
N ASP A 34 -0.38 23.05 29.09
CA ASP A 34 -1.39 23.16 28.03
C ASP A 34 -1.07 24.31 27.05
N ALA A 35 0.18 24.38 26.62
CA ALA A 35 0.72 25.48 25.83
C ALA A 35 1.32 24.99 24.51
N LEU A 36 1.26 25.86 23.49
CA LEU A 36 1.99 25.66 22.23
C LEU A 36 3.39 26.29 22.28
N PRO A 37 4.33 25.82 21.46
CA PRO A 37 5.63 26.46 21.32
C PRO A 37 5.48 27.92 20.89
N GLU A 38 6.39 28.77 21.35
CA GLU A 38 6.43 30.19 20.97
C GLU A 38 6.49 30.34 19.44
N GLY A 39 5.63 31.21 18.89
CA GLY A 39 5.53 31.43 17.45
C GLY A 39 4.82 30.31 16.66
N TRP A 40 4.27 29.30 17.33
CA TRP A 40 3.50 28.25 16.66
C TRP A 40 2.14 28.77 16.21
N ASP A 41 1.84 28.66 14.93
CA ASP A 41 0.54 28.97 14.37
C ASP A 41 -0.06 27.77 13.61
N LYS A 42 -1.29 27.92 13.12
CA LYS A 42 -1.98 26.85 12.37
C LYS A 42 -1.26 26.42 11.09
N GLY A 43 -0.40 27.27 10.52
CA GLY A 43 0.38 26.99 9.32
C GLY A 43 1.54 26.00 9.56
N HIS A 44 1.96 25.84 10.82
CA HIS A 44 3.03 24.91 11.17
C HIS A 44 2.55 23.43 11.19
N GLY A 45 1.25 23.19 11.25
CA GLY A 45 0.66 21.85 11.35
C GLY A 45 1.08 21.08 12.60
N LEU A 46 0.65 19.82 12.72
CA LEU A 46 1.12 18.92 13.76
C LEU A 46 2.56 18.43 13.49
N PRO A 47 3.31 18.05 14.55
CA PRO A 47 4.59 17.38 14.34
C PRO A 47 4.43 16.09 13.53
N GLY A 48 5.44 15.81 12.70
CA GLY A 48 5.56 14.61 11.91
C GLY A 48 6.92 13.93 12.11
N VAL A 49 7.21 12.95 11.29
CA VAL A 49 8.56 12.36 11.19
C VAL A 49 9.52 13.35 10.52
N LYS A 50 9.01 14.12 9.55
CA LYS A 50 9.75 15.19 8.87
C LYS A 50 8.94 16.49 8.81
N TYR A 51 9.67 17.60 8.67
CA TYR A 51 9.12 18.93 8.45
C TYR A 51 10.00 19.69 7.45
N MET A 52 9.40 20.22 6.39
CA MET A 52 10.10 20.96 5.32
C MET A 52 11.34 20.22 4.74
N GLY A 53 11.21 18.90 4.57
CA GLY A 53 12.26 18.05 3.99
C GLY A 53 13.32 17.53 4.99
N ASP A 54 13.44 18.11 6.17
CA ASP A 54 14.34 17.69 7.25
C ASP A 54 13.61 16.85 8.32
N TRP A 55 14.37 16.24 9.20
CA TRP A 55 13.81 15.56 10.37
C TRP A 55 13.12 16.55 11.29
N ASP A 56 11.93 16.19 11.78
CA ASP A 56 11.14 17.08 12.64
C ASP A 56 11.54 16.98 14.12
N ALA A 57 12.43 17.87 14.54
CA ALA A 57 12.92 18.02 15.91
C ALA A 57 12.12 19.04 16.74
N ARG A 58 10.93 19.46 16.28
CA ARG A 58 10.12 20.45 16.98
C ARG A 58 9.46 19.86 18.23
N ALA A 59 9.73 20.44 19.40
CA ALA A 59 9.01 20.11 20.62
C ALA A 59 7.54 20.57 20.50
N HIS A 60 6.60 19.72 20.91
CA HIS A 60 5.18 20.02 20.83
C HIS A 60 4.39 19.19 21.83
N PRO A 61 3.34 19.70 22.48
CA PRO A 61 2.54 18.96 23.46
C PRO A 61 1.88 17.71 22.85
N ALA A 62 1.48 17.75 21.57
CA ALA A 62 0.90 16.60 20.87
C ALA A 62 1.84 15.39 20.74
N ARG A 63 3.17 15.56 20.93
CA ARG A 63 4.12 14.41 20.96
C ARG A 63 3.98 13.59 22.24
N VAL A 64 3.37 14.12 23.27
CA VAL A 64 3.19 13.45 24.56
C VAL A 64 1.92 12.62 24.54
N ILE A 65 2.06 11.31 24.61
CA ILE A 65 0.94 10.37 24.69
C ILE A 65 0.87 9.85 26.12
N TRP A 66 -0.19 10.19 26.82
CA TRP A 66 -0.44 9.71 28.18
C TRP A 66 -1.08 8.32 28.10
N VAL A 67 -0.28 7.30 28.41
CA VAL A 67 -0.68 5.89 28.32
C VAL A 67 -1.30 5.45 29.63
N ASP A 68 -2.50 4.91 29.55
CA ASP A 68 -3.25 4.27 30.62
C ASP A 68 -3.57 2.79 30.28
N PRO A 69 -4.23 2.02 31.16
CA PRO A 69 -4.58 0.64 30.92
C PRO A 69 -5.48 0.43 29.71
N ASP A 70 -6.45 1.33 29.45
CA ASP A 70 -7.40 1.18 28.35
C ASP A 70 -6.71 1.38 27.00
N MET A 71 -5.80 2.35 26.94
CA MET A 71 -4.95 2.57 25.78
C MET A 71 -4.03 1.36 25.51
N LEU A 72 -3.42 0.77 26.55
CA LEU A 72 -2.62 -0.43 26.39
C LEU A 72 -3.46 -1.62 25.92
N ALA A 73 -4.70 -1.78 26.38
CA ALA A 73 -5.60 -2.82 25.91
C ALA A 73 -5.86 -2.67 24.39
N THR A 74 -6.11 -1.44 23.94
CA THR A 74 -6.25 -1.13 22.51
C THR A 74 -4.97 -1.45 21.74
N TRP A 75 -3.80 -1.05 22.24
CA TRP A 75 -2.52 -1.35 21.59
C TRP A 75 -2.22 -2.84 21.56
N SER A 76 -2.61 -3.57 22.60
CA SER A 76 -2.48 -5.02 22.66
C SER A 76 -3.28 -5.72 21.56
N SER A 77 -4.53 -5.28 21.31
CA SER A 77 -5.37 -5.84 20.25
C SER A 77 -4.77 -5.60 18.86
N VAL A 78 -4.16 -4.44 18.63
CA VAL A 78 -3.52 -4.05 17.36
C VAL A 78 -2.16 -4.73 17.18
N SER A 79 -1.34 -4.82 18.24
CA SER A 79 0.01 -5.40 18.19
C SER A 79 0.02 -6.93 18.31
N GLY A 80 -1.11 -7.55 18.73
CA GLY A 80 -1.28 -8.99 18.86
C GLY A 80 -0.67 -9.59 20.12
N THR A 81 -0.67 -8.83 21.18
CA THR A 81 -0.34 -9.30 22.53
C THR A 81 -1.59 -9.46 23.39
N GLY A 82 -2.79 -9.56 22.76
CA GLY A 82 -4.09 -9.58 23.45
C GLY A 82 -4.30 -10.71 24.45
N ASP A 83 -3.58 -11.82 24.29
CA ASP A 83 -3.61 -12.95 25.22
C ASP A 83 -2.56 -12.84 26.34
N GLU A 84 -1.72 -11.79 26.31
CA GLU A 84 -0.67 -11.56 27.30
C GLU A 84 -1.10 -10.51 28.34
N PRO A 85 -0.47 -10.48 29.53
CA PRO A 85 -0.67 -9.40 30.49
C PRO A 85 -0.39 -8.03 29.88
N LEU A 86 -1.18 -7.01 30.25
CA LEU A 86 -1.06 -5.64 29.67
C LEU A 86 0.35 -5.07 29.79
N GLU A 87 1.09 -5.46 30.81
CA GLU A 87 2.49 -5.05 31.03
C GLU A 87 3.44 -5.57 29.95
N HIS A 88 3.03 -6.56 29.16
CA HIS A 88 3.78 -7.09 28.03
C HIS A 88 3.38 -6.47 26.69
N THR A 89 2.42 -5.55 26.70
CA THR A 89 1.95 -4.90 25.47
C THR A 89 3.09 -4.20 24.76
N LYS A 90 3.25 -4.50 23.48
CA LYS A 90 4.19 -3.79 22.61
C LYS A 90 3.72 -2.34 22.41
N LEU A 91 4.56 -1.39 22.77
CA LEU A 91 4.28 0.03 22.55
C LEU A 91 4.29 0.34 21.05
N LEU A 92 3.32 1.13 20.61
CA LEU A 92 3.23 1.55 19.22
C LEU A 92 4.12 2.76 18.95
N ASN A 93 4.62 2.86 17.72
CA ASN A 93 5.51 3.95 17.29
C ASN A 93 4.69 5.16 16.80
N LEU A 94 3.89 5.79 17.65
CA LEU A 94 3.09 6.96 17.29
C LEU A 94 3.94 8.25 17.38
N VAL A 95 3.74 9.18 16.47
CA VAL A 95 4.42 10.49 16.46
C VAL A 95 3.67 11.49 17.33
N THR A 96 2.33 11.43 17.29
CA THR A 96 1.45 12.34 18.04
C THR A 96 0.30 11.60 18.70
N ALA A 97 -0.26 12.23 19.76
CA ALA A 97 -1.45 11.74 20.45
C ALA A 97 -2.71 11.70 19.54
N HIS A 98 -2.76 12.52 18.48
CA HIS A 98 -3.87 12.52 17.52
C HIS A 98 -3.96 11.20 16.72
N GLU A 99 -2.85 10.48 16.59
CA GLU A 99 -2.86 9.15 15.96
C GLU A 99 -3.59 8.11 16.83
N GLN A 100 -3.73 8.33 18.13
CA GLN A 100 -4.38 7.38 19.04
C GLN A 100 -5.85 7.13 18.67
N GLU A 101 -6.57 8.14 18.21
CA GLU A 101 -7.95 7.98 17.77
C GLU A 101 -8.07 7.00 16.59
N VAL A 102 -7.14 7.10 15.63
CA VAL A 102 -7.08 6.16 14.49
C VAL A 102 -6.75 4.75 14.98
N VAL A 103 -5.84 4.62 15.95
CA VAL A 103 -5.49 3.32 16.55
C VAL A 103 -6.69 2.69 17.24
N THR A 104 -7.50 3.49 17.95
CA THR A 104 -8.73 3.02 18.60
C THR A 104 -9.71 2.46 17.58
N VAL A 105 -10.00 3.22 16.52
CA VAL A 105 -10.85 2.78 15.42
C VAL A 105 -10.32 1.45 14.83
N LEU A 106 -9.03 1.39 14.49
CA LEU A 106 -8.41 0.20 13.90
C LEU A 106 -8.36 -0.99 14.89
N GLY A 107 -8.31 -0.74 16.20
CA GLY A 107 -8.36 -1.75 17.25
C GLY A 107 -9.70 -2.50 17.31
N GLU A 108 -10.79 -1.79 17.03
CA GLU A 108 -12.17 -2.30 17.10
C GLU A 108 -12.67 -2.95 15.80
N VAL A 109 -11.95 -2.78 14.69
CA VAL A 109 -12.40 -3.28 13.38
C VAL A 109 -12.46 -4.80 13.33
N HIS A 110 -13.58 -5.34 12.89
CA HIS A 110 -13.81 -6.73 12.55
C HIS A 110 -14.52 -6.86 11.20
N PRO A 111 -14.29 -7.97 10.46
CA PRO A 111 -13.40 -9.09 10.78
C PRO A 111 -11.92 -8.72 10.69
N ARG A 112 -11.07 -9.51 11.33
CA ARG A 112 -9.63 -9.57 11.02
C ARG A 112 -9.39 -10.55 9.88
N LEU A 113 -8.23 -10.47 9.24
CA LEU A 113 -7.89 -11.40 8.16
C LEU A 113 -7.94 -12.86 8.62
N ALA A 114 -7.57 -13.15 9.86
CA ALA A 114 -7.66 -14.48 10.47
C ALA A 114 -9.08 -15.05 10.41
N ASP A 115 -10.10 -14.24 10.63
CA ASP A 115 -11.51 -14.65 10.63
C ASP A 115 -11.99 -15.08 9.24
N LEU A 116 -11.33 -14.59 8.19
CA LEU A 116 -11.63 -14.92 6.80
C LEU A 116 -10.97 -16.23 6.32
N LYS A 117 -10.23 -16.92 7.22
CA LYS A 117 -9.59 -18.22 6.96
C LYS A 117 -8.71 -18.25 5.71
N PRO A 118 -7.73 -17.34 5.57
CA PRO A 118 -6.81 -17.34 4.44
C PRO A 118 -5.93 -18.57 4.45
N GLN A 119 -5.63 -19.09 3.28
CA GLN A 119 -4.57 -20.07 3.07
C GLN A 119 -3.31 -19.31 2.65
N ILE A 120 -2.18 -19.55 3.32
CA ILE A 120 -0.94 -18.78 3.15
C ILE A 120 0.21 -19.70 2.74
N CYS A 121 1.00 -19.26 1.75
CA CYS A 121 2.26 -19.90 1.34
C CYS A 121 3.43 -18.93 1.56
N LEU A 122 4.52 -19.45 2.14
CA LEU A 122 5.76 -18.69 2.38
C LEU A 122 6.73 -18.76 1.18
N GLY A 123 6.44 -19.62 0.20
CA GLY A 123 7.28 -19.82 -0.98
C GLY A 123 8.52 -20.66 -0.70
N TYR A 124 9.38 -20.76 -1.71
CA TYR A 124 10.62 -21.52 -1.63
C TYR A 124 11.67 -20.79 -0.78
N ASP A 125 12.24 -21.48 0.21
CA ASP A 125 13.47 -21.00 0.87
C ASP A 125 14.61 -21.02 -0.15
N GLU A 126 15.20 -19.85 -0.43
CA GLU A 126 16.19 -19.69 -1.50
C GLU A 126 17.43 -20.57 -1.30
N ALA A 127 17.94 -20.68 -0.07
CA ALA A 127 19.14 -21.44 0.21
C ALA A 127 18.87 -22.95 0.16
N LYS A 128 17.82 -23.39 0.86
CA LYS A 128 17.44 -24.80 0.93
C LYS A 128 17.01 -25.31 -0.44
N SER A 129 16.12 -24.60 -1.13
CA SER A 129 15.58 -25.07 -2.43
C SER A 129 16.63 -25.12 -3.53
N LYS A 130 17.67 -24.26 -3.49
CA LYS A 130 18.84 -24.38 -4.39
C LYS A 130 19.68 -25.61 -4.03
N LYS A 131 19.93 -25.84 -2.74
CA LYS A 131 20.69 -27.03 -2.28
C LYS A 131 19.98 -28.33 -2.65
N ASP A 132 18.64 -28.34 -2.55
CA ASP A 132 17.80 -29.49 -2.88
C ASP A 132 17.58 -29.66 -4.39
N GLY A 133 18.15 -28.76 -5.23
CA GLY A 133 18.05 -28.83 -6.68
C GLY A 133 16.66 -28.51 -7.23
N LEU A 134 15.79 -27.85 -6.47
CA LEU A 134 14.44 -27.48 -6.90
C LEU A 134 14.45 -26.24 -7.81
N ILE A 135 15.27 -25.23 -7.44
CA ILE A 135 15.44 -23.96 -8.17
C ILE A 135 16.93 -23.65 -8.34
N GLU A 136 17.26 -22.88 -9.35
CA GLU A 136 18.59 -22.33 -9.57
C GLU A 136 18.55 -20.82 -9.75
N TRP A 137 19.62 -20.12 -9.35
CA TRP A 137 19.79 -18.70 -9.67
C TRP A 137 20.12 -18.54 -11.14
N LYS A 138 19.17 -18.03 -11.91
CA LYS A 138 19.31 -17.85 -13.35
C LYS A 138 18.33 -16.81 -13.85
N LEU A 139 18.85 -15.67 -14.27
CA LEU A 139 18.02 -14.68 -14.96
C LEU A 139 17.50 -15.27 -16.26
N ASN A 140 16.18 -15.21 -16.44
CA ASN A 140 15.53 -15.75 -17.63
C ASN A 140 14.22 -15.02 -17.95
N ASP A 141 13.77 -15.17 -19.19
CA ASP A 141 12.45 -14.76 -19.66
C ASP A 141 11.58 -16.04 -19.74
N PRO A 142 10.67 -16.26 -18.77
CA PRO A 142 9.84 -17.46 -18.73
C PRO A 142 8.97 -17.60 -19.97
N ALA A 143 8.78 -18.83 -20.44
CA ALA A 143 7.93 -19.09 -21.61
C ALA A 143 6.43 -19.05 -21.29
N ASP A 144 6.06 -19.25 -20.02
CA ASP A 144 4.69 -19.22 -19.50
C ASP A 144 4.66 -18.89 -18.02
N TRP A 145 3.48 -18.60 -17.48
CA TRP A 145 3.28 -18.23 -16.08
C TRP A 145 3.73 -19.32 -15.08
N SER A 146 3.66 -20.59 -15.43
CA SER A 146 4.06 -21.70 -14.54
C SER A 146 5.58 -21.79 -14.32
N ARG A 147 6.35 -21.09 -15.13
CA ARG A 147 7.82 -20.98 -15.03
C ARG A 147 8.31 -19.74 -14.33
N VAL A 148 7.39 -18.82 -14.01
CA VAL A 148 7.71 -17.59 -13.27
C VAL A 148 7.97 -17.94 -11.80
N ILE A 149 9.09 -17.43 -11.26
CA ILE A 149 9.41 -17.47 -9.83
C ILE A 149 9.63 -16.05 -9.36
N LEU A 150 8.67 -15.52 -8.59
CA LEU A 150 8.64 -14.14 -8.16
C LEU A 150 9.62 -13.84 -7.03
N LYS A 151 10.10 -12.59 -7.01
CA LYS A 151 10.93 -12.00 -5.96
C LYS A 151 10.40 -10.63 -5.56
N GLY A 152 10.66 -10.19 -4.32
CA GLY A 152 10.10 -8.98 -3.74
C GLY A 152 10.08 -7.73 -4.62
N PRO A 153 11.18 -7.30 -5.27
CA PRO A 153 11.19 -6.07 -6.06
C PRO A 153 10.20 -6.01 -7.24
N GLN A 154 9.68 -7.14 -7.69
CA GLN A 154 8.72 -7.23 -8.80
C GLN A 154 7.32 -6.77 -8.41
N ILE A 155 7.03 -6.68 -7.10
CA ILE A 155 5.72 -6.35 -6.56
C ILE A 155 5.70 -4.89 -6.15
N GLY A 156 4.78 -4.11 -6.70
CA GLY A 156 4.46 -2.75 -6.28
C GLY A 156 3.15 -2.70 -5.51
N ILE A 157 2.68 -1.49 -5.19
CA ILE A 157 1.35 -1.29 -4.61
C ILE A 157 0.33 -1.52 -5.72
N ALA A 158 -0.50 -2.54 -5.55
CA ALA A 158 -1.47 -3.00 -6.56
C ALA A 158 -0.86 -3.09 -7.98
N THR A 159 0.43 -3.45 -8.07
CA THR A 159 1.17 -3.45 -9.34
C THR A 159 2.00 -4.71 -9.49
N PRO A 160 1.49 -5.74 -10.21
CA PRO A 160 2.17 -7.03 -10.37
C PRO A 160 3.41 -7.00 -11.28
N PHE A 161 3.59 -5.94 -12.08
CA PHE A 161 4.76 -5.74 -12.97
C PHE A 161 5.58 -4.52 -12.56
N PHE A 162 5.79 -4.29 -11.25
CA PHE A 162 6.39 -3.04 -10.79
C PHE A 162 7.82 -2.85 -11.31
N LYS A 163 8.73 -3.78 -10.99
CA LYS A 163 10.12 -3.74 -11.47
C LYS A 163 10.51 -5.10 -12.03
N GLN A 164 11.20 -5.08 -13.16
CA GLN A 164 11.76 -6.31 -13.71
C GLN A 164 13.24 -6.44 -13.32
N PRO A 165 13.73 -7.67 -13.08
CA PRO A 165 15.14 -7.92 -12.88
C PRO A 165 15.96 -7.36 -14.05
N PRO A 166 17.00 -6.55 -13.80
CA PRO A 166 17.82 -5.98 -14.87
C PRO A 166 18.78 -7.02 -15.44
N GLU A 167 19.18 -6.86 -16.68
CA GLU A 167 20.25 -7.69 -17.29
C GLU A 167 21.61 -7.39 -16.66
N THR A 168 21.84 -6.13 -16.29
CA THR A 168 23.05 -5.67 -15.65
C THR A 168 22.74 -4.76 -14.47
N GLY A 169 23.55 -4.83 -13.43
CA GLY A 169 23.35 -4.03 -12.20
C GLY A 169 22.40 -4.69 -11.20
N THR A 170 22.09 -3.99 -10.12
CA THR A 170 21.33 -4.52 -8.98
C THR A 170 19.93 -3.92 -8.82
N LYS A 171 19.60 -2.86 -9.55
CA LYS A 171 18.35 -2.11 -9.36
C LYS A 171 17.51 -2.12 -10.64
N GLY A 172 16.42 -2.86 -10.62
CA GLY A 172 15.36 -2.76 -11.65
C GLY A 172 14.70 -1.37 -11.63
N ARG A 173 14.27 -0.90 -12.81
CA ARG A 173 13.48 0.33 -12.95
C ARG A 173 11.99 -0.02 -12.99
N PRO A 174 11.09 0.90 -12.55
CA PRO A 174 9.66 0.74 -12.77
C PRO A 174 9.35 0.56 -14.26
N GLN A 175 8.43 -0.35 -14.56
CA GLN A 175 8.04 -0.67 -15.92
C GLN A 175 7.01 0.32 -16.43
N ASP A 176 7.13 0.71 -17.70
CA ASP A 176 6.10 1.49 -18.38
C ASP A 176 4.91 0.59 -18.72
N LEU A 177 3.82 0.74 -17.97
CA LEU A 177 2.63 -0.07 -18.14
C LEU A 177 1.81 0.34 -19.37
N THR A 178 2.04 1.53 -19.93
CA THR A 178 1.33 2.00 -21.13
C THR A 178 1.71 1.19 -22.37
N ILE A 179 2.95 0.68 -22.40
CA ILE A 179 3.47 -0.14 -23.50
C ILE A 179 3.55 -1.64 -23.15
N LEU A 180 3.15 -2.04 -21.92
CA LEU A 180 3.18 -3.43 -21.51
C LEU A 180 2.30 -4.28 -22.45
N PRO A 181 2.82 -5.35 -23.09
CA PRO A 181 2.03 -6.25 -23.93
C PRO A 181 0.91 -6.93 -23.15
N SER A 182 -0.19 -7.25 -23.82
CA SER A 182 -1.34 -7.91 -23.19
C SER A 182 -1.03 -9.35 -22.72
N ASP A 183 -0.04 -9.99 -23.27
CA ASP A 183 0.45 -11.33 -22.96
C ASP A 183 1.79 -11.32 -22.18
N ALA A 184 2.20 -10.16 -21.66
CA ALA A 184 3.47 -10.02 -20.96
C ALA A 184 3.61 -11.00 -19.79
N LEU A 185 4.83 -11.52 -19.64
CA LEU A 185 5.27 -12.34 -18.51
C LEU A 185 6.34 -11.60 -17.70
N PRO A 186 6.35 -11.73 -16.36
CA PRO A 186 7.45 -11.20 -15.58
C PRO A 186 8.74 -11.96 -15.85
N ARG A 187 9.85 -11.25 -15.98
CA ARG A 187 11.18 -11.82 -15.99
C ARG A 187 11.48 -12.45 -14.61
N SER A 188 12.28 -13.51 -14.56
CA SER A 188 12.60 -14.21 -13.32
C SER A 188 14.11 -14.28 -13.07
N GLU A 189 14.53 -14.07 -11.80
CA GLU A 189 15.92 -14.28 -11.35
C GLU A 189 16.20 -15.74 -10.99
N TYR A 190 15.17 -16.56 -10.94
CA TYR A 190 15.25 -17.98 -10.65
C TYR A 190 14.63 -18.79 -11.79
N ALA A 191 15.21 -19.95 -12.07
CA ALA A 191 14.63 -20.97 -12.92
C ALA A 191 14.35 -22.24 -12.12
N ARG A 192 13.37 -23.01 -12.58
CA ARG A 192 13.14 -24.36 -12.08
C ARG A 192 14.30 -25.25 -12.51
N ALA A 193 14.97 -25.92 -11.56
CA ALA A 193 16.07 -26.86 -11.80
C ALA A 193 15.59 -28.31 -11.82
N ALA A 194 14.60 -28.67 -10.98
CA ALA A 194 14.01 -30.01 -10.94
C ALA A 194 13.05 -30.28 -12.11
N ASP A 195 12.73 -31.56 -12.34
CA ASP A 195 11.58 -31.92 -13.18
C ASP A 195 10.27 -31.35 -12.62
N ILE A 196 9.23 -31.30 -13.46
CA ILE A 196 7.98 -30.63 -13.11
C ILE A 196 7.24 -31.30 -11.94
N GLU A 197 7.31 -32.62 -11.82
CA GLU A 197 6.62 -33.34 -10.77
C GLU A 197 7.28 -33.14 -9.41
N THR A 198 8.61 -33.26 -9.35
CA THR A 198 9.41 -32.97 -8.16
C THR A 198 9.23 -31.52 -7.71
N TYR A 199 9.27 -30.57 -8.65
CA TYR A 199 9.06 -29.16 -8.36
C TYR A 199 7.64 -28.88 -7.79
N ARG A 200 6.60 -29.47 -8.39
CA ARG A 200 5.21 -29.32 -7.93
C ARG A 200 4.97 -29.99 -6.59
N ARG A 201 5.59 -31.16 -6.36
CA ARG A 201 5.45 -31.89 -5.09
C ARG A 201 5.97 -31.09 -3.90
N ALA A 202 6.94 -30.22 -4.11
CA ALA A 202 7.48 -29.34 -3.09
C ALA A 202 6.62 -28.09 -2.82
N GLN A 203 5.49 -27.90 -3.53
CA GLN A 203 4.56 -26.78 -3.34
C GLN A 203 3.47 -27.15 -2.32
N ASP A 204 3.06 -26.16 -1.53
CA ASP A 204 1.93 -26.30 -0.60
C ASP A 204 0.65 -26.66 -1.36
N GLU A 205 -0.17 -27.48 -0.73
CA GLU A 205 -1.52 -27.79 -1.18
C GLU A 205 -2.55 -26.98 -0.40
N TRP A 206 -3.46 -26.37 -1.14
CA TRP A 206 -4.58 -25.60 -0.60
C TRP A 206 -5.90 -26.23 -0.96
N VAL A 207 -6.90 -26.01 -0.10
CA VAL A 207 -8.27 -26.45 -0.34
C VAL A 207 -8.93 -25.50 -1.34
N ASP A 208 -9.42 -26.04 -2.46
CA ASP A 208 -10.30 -25.29 -3.37
C ASP A 208 -11.74 -25.39 -2.87
N HIS A 209 -12.23 -24.35 -2.22
CA HIS A 209 -13.58 -24.29 -1.70
C HIS A 209 -14.66 -24.21 -2.79
N ARG A 210 -14.30 -23.91 -4.02
CA ARG A 210 -15.20 -23.83 -5.18
C ARG A 210 -15.45 -25.22 -5.80
N GLU A 211 -14.50 -26.16 -5.65
CA GLU A 211 -14.56 -27.50 -6.22
C GLU A 211 -14.58 -28.59 -5.13
N SER A 212 -15.66 -28.68 -4.36
CA SER A 212 -15.88 -29.78 -3.39
C SER A 212 -14.71 -30.00 -2.42
N HIS A 213 -14.01 -28.95 -2.03
CA HIS A 213 -12.84 -28.98 -1.13
C HIS A 213 -11.66 -29.84 -1.68
N ARG A 214 -11.49 -29.87 -2.99
CA ARG A 214 -10.35 -30.55 -3.63
C ARG A 214 -9.04 -29.85 -3.26
N LEU A 215 -8.00 -30.64 -2.99
CA LEU A 215 -6.64 -30.10 -2.81
C LEU A 215 -6.01 -29.77 -4.18
N ARG A 216 -5.44 -28.57 -4.25
CA ARG A 216 -4.72 -28.06 -5.43
C ARG A 216 -3.45 -27.35 -4.98
N ARG A 217 -2.48 -27.24 -5.86
CA ARG A 217 -1.25 -26.48 -5.54
C ARG A 217 -1.56 -24.99 -5.39
N TYR A 218 -0.92 -24.34 -4.43
CA TYR A 218 -1.11 -22.90 -4.16
C TYR A 218 -0.92 -22.04 -5.42
N THR A 219 -0.07 -22.48 -6.36
CA THR A 219 0.16 -21.83 -7.66
C THR A 219 -1.02 -21.89 -8.62
N GLU A 220 -2.04 -22.67 -8.33
CA GLU A 220 -3.24 -22.82 -9.19
C GLU A 220 -4.37 -21.84 -8.83
N PHE A 221 -4.14 -20.93 -7.88
CA PHE A 221 -5.11 -19.93 -7.43
C PHE A 221 -4.71 -18.52 -7.88
N TYR A 222 -5.68 -17.63 -8.04
CA TYR A 222 -5.46 -16.18 -7.94
C TYR A 222 -5.11 -15.85 -6.48
N ARG A 223 -4.06 -15.09 -6.27
CA ARG A 223 -3.50 -14.85 -4.94
C ARG A 223 -3.12 -13.40 -4.74
N LEU A 224 -3.36 -12.91 -3.54
CA LEU A 224 -2.70 -11.71 -3.06
C LEU A 224 -1.26 -12.09 -2.68
N VAL A 225 -0.30 -11.41 -3.28
CA VAL A 225 1.13 -11.64 -3.09
C VAL A 225 1.74 -10.37 -2.51
N TRP A 226 2.62 -10.50 -1.51
CA TRP A 226 3.23 -9.32 -0.89
C TRP A 226 4.72 -9.51 -0.60
N ARG A 227 5.44 -8.38 -0.50
CA ARG A 227 6.82 -8.38 -0.03
C ARG A 227 6.86 -8.68 1.46
N ARG A 228 7.66 -9.65 1.86
CA ARG A 228 7.86 -9.98 3.25
C ARG A 228 8.55 -8.85 4.00
N MET A 229 9.66 -8.33 3.48
CA MET A 229 10.41 -7.24 4.10
C MET A 229 9.70 -5.91 3.86
N ILE A 230 9.49 -5.17 4.95
CA ILE A 230 8.79 -3.89 4.97
C ILE A 230 9.82 -2.78 5.14
N PRO A 231 10.00 -1.92 4.14
CA PRO A 231 10.83 -0.73 4.30
C PRO A 231 10.07 0.35 5.09
N ASP A 232 10.77 1.06 5.96
CA ASP A 232 10.26 2.18 6.76
C ASP A 232 10.56 3.56 6.14
N ASN A 233 11.49 3.62 5.20
CA ASN A 233 12.02 4.84 4.58
C ASN A 233 11.59 5.03 3.12
N THR A 234 10.46 4.49 2.73
CA THR A 234 9.87 4.60 1.39
C THR A 234 8.51 5.29 1.43
N ASP A 235 7.98 5.62 0.26
CA ASP A 235 6.64 6.20 0.09
C ASP A 235 5.53 5.35 0.71
N ARG A 236 5.64 4.03 0.62
CA ARG A 236 4.73 3.05 1.23
C ARG A 236 5.53 1.88 1.80
N SER A 237 4.91 1.08 2.67
CA SER A 237 5.51 -0.10 3.30
C SER A 237 4.84 -1.40 2.85
N LEU A 238 3.53 -1.41 2.68
CA LEU A 238 2.75 -2.59 2.33
C LEU A 238 2.68 -2.77 0.80
N PHE A 239 3.70 -3.41 0.22
CA PHE A 239 3.75 -3.70 -1.21
C PHE A 239 3.07 -5.02 -1.51
N SER A 240 1.91 -4.98 -2.15
CA SER A 240 1.13 -6.16 -2.50
C SER A 240 0.43 -6.01 -3.85
N ALA A 241 0.18 -7.15 -4.53
CA ALA A 241 -0.55 -7.19 -5.79
C ALA A 241 -1.22 -8.56 -5.99
N ILE A 242 -2.26 -8.62 -6.83
CA ILE A 242 -2.87 -9.88 -7.24
C ILE A 242 -2.01 -10.51 -8.34
N TYR A 243 -1.75 -11.81 -8.22
CA TYR A 243 -1.10 -12.61 -9.26
C TYR A 243 -2.02 -13.71 -9.76
N PRO A 244 -1.96 -14.03 -11.08
CA PRO A 244 -2.76 -15.08 -11.67
C PRO A 244 -2.23 -16.47 -11.27
N PRO A 245 -2.95 -17.55 -11.58
CA PRO A 245 -2.41 -18.91 -11.51
C PRO A 245 -1.11 -19.06 -12.34
N GLY A 246 -0.22 -19.91 -11.83
CA GLY A 246 1.06 -20.26 -12.48
C GLY A 246 2.29 -19.93 -11.64
N PRO A 247 2.57 -18.67 -11.31
CA PRO A 247 3.83 -18.29 -10.68
C PRO A 247 4.04 -18.93 -9.31
N ALA A 248 5.26 -19.43 -9.09
CA ALA A 248 5.75 -19.65 -7.73
C ALA A 248 6.49 -18.39 -7.24
N HIS A 249 6.99 -18.41 -6.01
CA HIS A 249 7.80 -17.33 -5.46
C HIS A 249 8.80 -17.86 -4.43
N VAL A 250 9.88 -17.09 -4.23
CA VAL A 250 10.82 -17.33 -3.15
C VAL A 250 10.39 -16.64 -1.87
N HIS A 251 10.97 -17.01 -0.74
CA HIS A 251 10.64 -16.61 0.63
C HIS A 251 10.75 -15.10 0.94
N THR A 252 11.29 -14.28 0.03
CA THR A 252 11.20 -12.80 0.10
C THR A 252 9.81 -12.27 -0.26
N VAL A 253 8.93 -13.18 -0.68
CA VAL A 253 7.54 -12.96 -1.08
C VAL A 253 6.68 -14.00 -0.38
N HIS A 254 5.54 -13.59 0.13
CA HIS A 254 4.50 -14.47 0.62
C HIS A 254 3.23 -14.30 -0.19
N SER A 255 2.33 -15.28 -0.14
CA SER A 255 1.05 -15.20 -0.83
C SER A 255 -0.09 -15.79 -0.03
N LEU A 256 -1.30 -15.30 -0.27
CA LEU A 256 -2.52 -15.85 0.30
C LEU A 256 -3.65 -15.92 -0.74
N ALA A 257 -4.59 -16.82 -0.50
CA ALA A 257 -5.92 -16.77 -1.08
C ALA A 257 -6.99 -16.95 0.01
N LEU A 258 -8.10 -16.28 -0.14
CA LEU A 258 -9.32 -16.52 0.61
C LEU A 258 -10.14 -17.63 -0.07
N PRO A 259 -11.20 -18.14 0.59
CA PRO A 259 -12.06 -19.20 0.02
C PRO A 259 -12.61 -18.89 -1.38
N ASP A 260 -12.72 -17.61 -1.72
CA ASP A 260 -13.16 -17.14 -3.05
C ASP A 260 -12.30 -16.01 -3.58
N ASN A 261 -12.40 -15.77 -4.89
CA ASN A 261 -11.63 -14.73 -5.57
C ASN A 261 -12.10 -13.31 -5.21
N ARG A 262 -13.39 -13.13 -4.87
CA ARG A 262 -13.95 -11.82 -4.45
C ARG A 262 -13.31 -11.37 -3.15
N GLY A 263 -13.27 -12.21 -2.14
CA GLY A 263 -12.61 -11.92 -0.85
C GLY A 263 -11.12 -11.65 -1.03
N THR A 264 -10.44 -12.45 -1.87
CA THR A 264 -9.00 -12.23 -2.19
C THR A 264 -8.78 -10.86 -2.85
N ALA A 265 -9.61 -10.47 -3.81
CA ALA A 265 -9.50 -9.18 -4.51
C ALA A 265 -9.86 -8.00 -3.60
N LEU A 266 -10.86 -8.11 -2.74
CA LEU A 266 -11.19 -7.09 -1.74
C LEU A 266 -10.06 -6.91 -0.74
N THR A 267 -9.45 -8.02 -0.27
CA THR A 267 -8.26 -7.95 0.61
C THR A 267 -7.10 -7.23 -0.08
N ALA A 268 -6.89 -7.47 -1.38
CA ALA A 268 -5.87 -6.75 -2.14
C ALA A 268 -6.16 -5.24 -2.22
N GLY A 269 -7.42 -4.85 -2.33
CA GLY A 269 -7.84 -3.45 -2.29
C GLY A 269 -7.59 -2.80 -0.91
N PHE A 270 -7.91 -3.50 0.16
CA PHE A 270 -7.62 -3.06 1.53
C PHE A 270 -6.12 -2.82 1.73
N TRP A 271 -5.28 -3.75 1.29
CA TRP A 271 -3.83 -3.66 1.44
C TRP A 271 -3.19 -2.59 0.56
N ALA A 272 -3.87 -2.17 -0.51
CA ALA A 272 -3.44 -1.03 -1.31
C ALA A 272 -3.74 0.32 -0.62
N GLY A 273 -4.67 0.33 0.35
CA GLY A 273 -5.08 1.51 1.10
C GLY A 273 -4.06 1.97 2.15
N LEU A 274 -3.92 3.29 2.29
CA LEU A 274 -3.04 3.92 3.28
C LEU A 274 -3.36 3.53 4.73
N PRO A 275 -4.63 3.32 5.17
CA PRO A 275 -4.92 2.93 6.55
C PRO A 275 -4.24 1.62 6.99
N LEU A 276 -4.14 0.62 6.11
CA LEU A 276 -3.48 -0.65 6.44
C LEU A 276 -1.96 -0.54 6.41
N ASP A 277 -1.42 0.24 5.49
CA ASP A 277 0.01 0.59 5.45
C ASP A 277 0.40 1.35 6.73
N TYR A 278 -0.44 2.29 7.18
CA TYR A 278 -0.29 3.02 8.44
C TYR A 278 -0.26 2.06 9.64
N LEU A 279 -1.24 1.17 9.76
CA LEU A 279 -1.29 0.18 10.84
C LEU A 279 -0.01 -0.64 10.90
N GLN A 280 0.52 -1.04 9.74
CA GLN A 280 1.77 -1.78 9.66
C GLN A 280 2.98 -0.93 10.14
N ARG A 281 3.05 0.35 9.79
CA ARG A 281 4.13 1.25 10.21
C ARG A 281 4.17 1.49 11.71
N ILE A 282 3.02 1.71 12.33
CA ILE A 282 2.97 2.00 13.77
C ILE A 282 3.34 0.81 14.64
N THR A 283 3.14 -0.43 14.16
CA THR A 283 3.57 -1.64 14.88
C THR A 283 5.09 -1.81 14.88
N GLY A 284 5.84 -1.07 14.04
CA GLY A 284 7.29 -1.17 13.93
C GLY A 284 7.77 -2.54 13.48
N THR A 285 6.95 -3.28 12.74
CA THR A 285 7.30 -4.58 12.18
C THR A 285 8.06 -4.37 10.87
N THR A 286 9.25 -4.91 10.76
CA THR A 286 10.08 -4.83 9.54
C THR A 286 9.94 -6.06 8.64
N ASP A 287 9.22 -7.07 9.11
CA ASP A 287 9.02 -8.35 8.44
C ASP A 287 7.55 -8.80 8.58
N LEU A 288 6.80 -8.76 7.47
CA LEU A 288 5.39 -9.11 7.43
C LEU A 288 5.19 -10.62 7.25
N HIS A 289 5.46 -11.36 8.33
CA HIS A 289 5.16 -12.78 8.45
C HIS A 289 3.67 -13.05 8.67
N ILE A 290 3.30 -14.33 8.82
CA ILE A 290 1.91 -14.79 8.99
C ILE A 290 1.22 -14.10 10.16
N ALA A 291 1.82 -14.10 11.36
CA ALA A 291 1.15 -13.59 12.55
C ALA A 291 0.79 -12.09 12.48
N PRO A 292 1.67 -11.16 12.06
CA PRO A 292 1.27 -9.77 11.82
C PRO A 292 0.20 -9.64 10.75
N THR A 293 0.30 -10.43 9.67
CA THR A 293 -0.65 -10.42 8.56
C THR A 293 -2.07 -10.76 9.01
N MET A 294 -2.23 -11.79 9.84
CA MET A 294 -3.52 -12.27 10.33
C MET A 294 -4.30 -11.25 11.17
N ARG A 295 -3.62 -10.24 11.73
CA ARG A 295 -4.24 -9.19 12.56
C ARG A 295 -4.76 -8.01 11.77
N LEU A 296 -4.37 -7.89 10.50
CA LEU A 296 -4.84 -6.78 9.65
C LEU A 296 -6.37 -6.86 9.50
N PRO A 297 -7.06 -5.71 9.44
CA PRO A 297 -8.46 -5.66 9.09
C PRO A 297 -8.76 -6.43 7.80
N GLY A 298 -9.83 -7.19 7.81
CA GLY A 298 -10.34 -7.91 6.65
C GLY A 298 -11.58 -7.23 6.07
N PRO A 299 -11.82 -7.33 4.75
CA PRO A 299 -13.02 -6.77 4.14
C PRO A 299 -14.27 -7.59 4.46
N VAL A 300 -15.42 -6.91 4.51
CA VAL A 300 -16.75 -7.53 4.53
C VAL A 300 -17.28 -7.60 3.10
N PRO A 301 -17.55 -8.80 2.52
CA PRO A 301 -17.86 -8.91 1.10
C PRO A 301 -19.10 -8.14 0.63
N ASP A 302 -20.11 -8.00 1.48
CA ASP A 302 -21.37 -7.32 1.17
C ASP A 302 -21.42 -5.86 1.63
N HIS A 303 -20.27 -5.26 1.95
CA HIS A 303 -20.19 -3.86 2.33
C HIS A 303 -20.61 -2.94 1.18
N PRO A 304 -21.35 -1.82 1.43
CA PRO A 304 -21.82 -0.92 0.38
C PRO A 304 -20.72 -0.38 -0.57
N LEU A 305 -19.50 -0.23 -0.08
CA LEU A 305 -18.36 0.23 -0.88
C LEU A 305 -17.59 -0.91 -1.58
N ALA A 306 -17.99 -2.18 -1.42
CA ALA A 306 -17.24 -3.32 -1.95
C ALA A 306 -17.11 -3.29 -3.49
N ALA A 307 -18.20 -2.97 -4.20
CA ALA A 307 -18.18 -2.86 -5.66
C ALA A 307 -17.21 -1.75 -6.15
N SER A 308 -17.20 -0.60 -5.47
CA SER A 308 -16.31 0.53 -5.79
C SER A 308 -14.85 0.19 -5.54
N LEU A 309 -14.55 -0.54 -4.45
CA LEU A 309 -13.21 -1.02 -4.13
C LEU A 309 -12.73 -2.06 -5.15
N LEU A 310 -13.57 -3.05 -5.46
CA LEU A 310 -13.22 -4.11 -6.41
C LEU A 310 -12.87 -3.56 -7.78
N LEU A 311 -13.67 -2.64 -8.32
CA LEU A 311 -13.39 -2.06 -9.65
C LEU A 311 -12.02 -1.40 -9.67
N ARG A 312 -11.70 -0.55 -8.71
CA ARG A 312 -10.40 0.15 -8.63
C ARG A 312 -9.26 -0.85 -8.46
N THR A 313 -9.43 -1.83 -7.57
CA THR A 313 -8.44 -2.88 -7.31
C THR A 313 -8.15 -3.71 -8.55
N LEU A 314 -9.17 -4.20 -9.24
CA LEU A 314 -9.00 -5.02 -10.43
C LEU A 314 -8.43 -4.22 -11.62
N ARG A 315 -8.85 -2.97 -11.80
CA ARG A 315 -8.26 -2.09 -12.83
C ARG A 315 -6.78 -1.77 -12.59
N LEU A 316 -6.33 -1.79 -11.33
CA LEU A 316 -4.91 -1.64 -11.00
C LEU A 316 -4.11 -2.92 -11.25
N ASN A 317 -4.70 -4.10 -11.01
CA ASN A 317 -3.99 -5.39 -10.99
C ASN A 317 -4.09 -6.18 -12.30
N CYS A 318 -5.22 -6.13 -13.00
CA CYS A 318 -5.50 -6.98 -14.17
C CYS A 318 -4.78 -6.51 -15.44
N LEU A 319 -3.44 -6.40 -15.39
CA LEU A 319 -2.63 -5.75 -16.44
C LEU A 319 -2.52 -6.54 -17.75
N THR A 320 -2.76 -7.88 -17.72
CA THR A 320 -2.59 -8.77 -18.88
C THR A 320 -3.77 -9.72 -19.02
N THR A 321 -3.83 -10.45 -20.14
CA THR A 321 -4.85 -11.45 -20.43
C THR A 321 -4.88 -12.60 -19.42
N ALA A 322 -3.81 -12.83 -18.65
CA ALA A 322 -3.79 -13.83 -17.58
C ALA A 322 -4.81 -13.57 -16.46
N TYR A 323 -5.36 -12.38 -16.41
CA TYR A 323 -6.40 -11.97 -15.44
C TYR A 323 -7.81 -11.98 -16.05
N ALA A 324 -7.97 -12.41 -17.31
CA ALA A 324 -9.25 -12.33 -18.00
C ALA A 324 -10.38 -13.11 -17.29
N ASP A 325 -10.05 -14.29 -16.77
CA ASP A 325 -11.03 -15.13 -16.04
C ASP A 325 -11.43 -14.47 -14.70
N LEU A 326 -10.45 -13.94 -13.95
CA LEU A 326 -10.72 -13.21 -12.71
C LEU A 326 -11.58 -11.96 -12.97
N TRP A 327 -11.25 -11.21 -14.01
CA TRP A 327 -12.02 -10.04 -14.41
C TRP A 327 -13.47 -10.39 -14.75
N SER A 328 -13.69 -11.40 -15.59
CA SER A 328 -15.03 -11.78 -16.01
C SER A 328 -15.85 -12.44 -14.88
N GLU A 329 -15.19 -13.21 -13.99
CA GLU A 329 -15.83 -13.79 -12.80
C GLU A 329 -16.35 -12.72 -11.85
N LEU A 330 -15.57 -11.68 -11.60
CA LEU A 330 -15.88 -10.65 -10.62
C LEU A 330 -16.61 -9.44 -11.21
N PHE A 331 -16.83 -9.38 -12.52
CA PHE A 331 -17.45 -8.24 -13.18
C PHE A 331 -18.87 -7.97 -12.68
N GLU A 332 -19.14 -6.73 -12.33
CA GLU A 332 -20.45 -6.25 -11.91
C GLU A 332 -21.00 -5.22 -12.93
N ASN A 333 -22.23 -5.42 -13.41
CA ASN A 333 -22.84 -4.49 -14.37
C ASN A 333 -22.97 -3.06 -13.85
N GLY A 334 -23.03 -2.89 -12.51
CA GLY A 334 -23.05 -1.59 -11.84
C GLY A 334 -21.81 -0.75 -12.13
N TRP A 335 -20.67 -1.38 -12.39
CA TRP A 335 -19.40 -0.71 -12.68
C TRP A 335 -19.44 0.19 -13.91
N ARG A 336 -20.28 -0.09 -14.89
CA ARG A 336 -20.45 0.77 -16.07
C ARG A 336 -20.95 2.18 -15.74
N ARG A 337 -21.54 2.36 -14.54
CA ARG A 337 -22.01 3.66 -14.02
C ARG A 337 -21.10 4.23 -12.95
N GLU A 338 -20.06 3.49 -12.55
CA GLU A 338 -19.12 3.96 -11.54
C GLU A 338 -18.29 5.13 -12.09
N GLN A 339 -18.19 6.17 -11.32
CA GLN A 339 -17.43 7.37 -11.65
C GLN A 339 -16.26 7.54 -10.70
N TRP A 340 -15.26 8.26 -11.14
CA TRP A 340 -14.30 8.85 -10.22
C TRP A 340 -15.06 9.74 -9.24
N VAL A 341 -14.63 9.75 -7.98
CA VAL A 341 -15.25 10.58 -6.94
C VAL A 341 -14.52 11.89 -6.73
N VAL A 342 -13.30 11.99 -7.21
CA VAL A 342 -12.54 13.23 -7.29
C VAL A 342 -12.62 13.77 -8.73
N ASP A 343 -12.63 15.07 -8.87
CA ASP A 343 -12.60 15.73 -10.18
C ASP A 343 -11.17 15.66 -10.77
N TRP A 344 -10.89 14.56 -11.46
CA TRP A 344 -9.60 14.32 -12.11
C TRP A 344 -9.61 14.90 -13.53
N PRO A 345 -8.89 16.01 -13.80
CA PRO A 345 -8.80 16.55 -15.16
C PRO A 345 -8.21 15.55 -16.15
N HIS A 346 -8.83 15.44 -17.33
CA HIS A 346 -8.32 14.64 -18.46
C HIS A 346 -8.17 13.13 -18.23
N ILE A 347 -8.78 12.56 -17.20
CA ILE A 347 -8.83 11.11 -17.00
C ILE A 347 -10.05 10.51 -17.70
N ALA A 348 -9.86 9.35 -18.34
CA ALA A 348 -10.98 8.58 -18.91
C ALA A 348 -11.95 8.11 -17.80
N PRO A 349 -13.27 7.98 -18.10
CA PRO A 349 -14.25 7.53 -17.12
C PRO A 349 -13.88 6.18 -16.49
N LEU A 350 -14.00 6.08 -15.17
CA LEU A 350 -13.67 4.85 -14.43
C LEU A 350 -14.54 3.67 -14.86
N GLY A 351 -15.82 3.90 -15.13
CA GLY A 351 -16.79 2.88 -15.53
C GLY A 351 -16.75 2.48 -17.01
N ASN A 352 -15.80 2.98 -17.79
CA ASN A 352 -15.65 2.56 -19.19
C ASN A 352 -15.04 1.16 -19.28
N VAL A 353 -15.84 0.14 -18.91
CA VAL A 353 -15.42 -1.27 -18.80
C VAL A 353 -16.48 -2.20 -19.36
N THR A 354 -16.06 -3.39 -19.79
CA THR A 354 -16.90 -4.48 -20.29
C THR A 354 -16.69 -5.75 -19.46
N PRO A 355 -17.59 -6.76 -19.52
CA PRO A 355 -17.37 -8.04 -18.84
C PRO A 355 -16.15 -8.80 -19.37
N THR A 356 -15.76 -8.54 -20.61
CA THR A 356 -14.60 -9.17 -21.23
C THR A 356 -13.36 -8.30 -20.99
N TRP A 357 -12.28 -8.93 -20.56
CA TRP A 357 -11.01 -8.23 -20.43
C TRP A 357 -10.52 -7.73 -21.78
N GLU A 358 -10.12 -6.47 -21.82
CA GLU A 358 -9.57 -5.80 -22.99
C GLU A 358 -8.30 -5.03 -22.60
N ARG A 359 -7.50 -4.61 -23.57
CA ARG A 359 -6.28 -3.81 -23.31
C ARG A 359 -6.57 -2.53 -22.50
N ALA A 360 -7.76 -1.96 -22.67
CA ALA A 360 -8.20 -0.76 -21.95
C ALA A 360 -8.79 -1.06 -20.55
N THR A 361 -8.99 -2.33 -20.19
CA THR A 361 -9.54 -2.72 -18.89
C THR A 361 -8.68 -2.21 -17.73
N PRO A 362 -7.34 -2.40 -17.68
CA PRO A 362 -6.52 -1.89 -16.60
C PRO A 362 -6.19 -0.40 -16.76
N LEU A 363 -5.96 0.26 -15.64
CA LEU A 363 -5.37 1.60 -15.57
C LEU A 363 -3.86 1.48 -15.83
N ARG A 364 -3.37 2.20 -16.83
CA ARG A 364 -1.99 2.05 -17.31
C ARG A 364 -1.12 3.27 -17.11
N THR A 365 -1.71 4.48 -17.17
CA THR A 365 -0.94 5.71 -16.96
C THR A 365 -0.63 5.92 -15.48
N GLU A 366 0.47 6.60 -15.20
CA GLU A 366 0.86 6.91 -13.81
C GLU A 366 -0.19 7.75 -13.10
N TYR A 367 -0.89 8.61 -13.84
CA TYR A 367 -1.95 9.48 -13.32
C TYR A 367 -3.21 8.67 -12.93
N GLU A 368 -3.74 7.84 -13.83
CA GLU A 368 -4.91 6.99 -13.53
C GLU A 368 -4.65 6.09 -12.34
N ARG A 369 -3.46 5.49 -12.27
CA ARG A 369 -3.09 4.60 -11.18
C ARG A 369 -2.98 5.32 -9.85
N ARG A 370 -2.38 6.53 -9.86
CA ARG A 370 -2.34 7.38 -8.67
C ARG A 370 -3.75 7.79 -8.23
N ALA A 371 -4.60 8.21 -9.17
CA ALA A 371 -5.99 8.58 -8.89
C ALA A 371 -6.74 7.44 -8.21
N ALA A 372 -6.64 6.22 -8.73
CA ALA A 372 -7.26 5.04 -8.13
C ALA A 372 -6.73 4.74 -6.72
N LEU A 373 -5.42 4.90 -6.47
CA LEU A 373 -4.83 4.68 -5.14
C LEU A 373 -5.27 5.75 -4.14
N VAL A 374 -5.38 7.02 -4.54
CA VAL A 374 -5.91 8.09 -3.68
C VAL A 374 -7.37 7.81 -3.29
N GLU A 375 -8.19 7.39 -4.25
CA GLU A 375 -9.57 7.04 -3.96
C GLU A 375 -9.69 5.76 -3.11
N ILE A 376 -8.81 4.77 -3.28
CA ILE A 376 -8.75 3.58 -2.41
C ILE A 376 -8.34 3.97 -0.99
N ASP A 377 -7.38 4.88 -0.81
CA ASP A 377 -6.97 5.37 0.52
C ASP A 377 -8.17 5.93 1.29
N ALA A 378 -8.94 6.83 0.66
CA ALA A 378 -10.12 7.43 1.26
C ALA A 378 -11.29 6.43 1.43
N LEU A 379 -11.52 5.57 0.43
CA LEU A 379 -12.57 4.54 0.50
C LEU A 379 -12.32 3.57 1.66
N VAL A 380 -11.09 3.09 1.82
CA VAL A 380 -10.72 2.19 2.92
C VAL A 380 -10.80 2.91 4.26
N ALA A 381 -10.45 4.21 4.34
CA ALA A 381 -10.63 5.01 5.53
C ALA A 381 -12.12 5.08 5.94
N VAL A 382 -13.01 5.45 5.01
CA VAL A 382 -14.46 5.49 5.25
C VAL A 382 -15.01 4.12 5.66
N TRP A 383 -14.58 3.05 4.98
CA TRP A 383 -14.99 1.69 5.30
C TRP A 383 -14.62 1.27 6.73
N LEU A 384 -13.45 1.68 7.19
CA LEU A 384 -12.95 1.36 8.53
C LEU A 384 -13.47 2.32 9.61
N GLY A 385 -14.21 3.38 9.25
CA GLY A 385 -14.70 4.39 10.19
C GLY A 385 -13.69 5.47 10.54
N ILE A 386 -12.59 5.59 9.81
CA ILE A 386 -11.58 6.65 9.95
C ILE A 386 -12.14 7.92 9.33
N THR A 387 -12.16 9.03 10.09
CA THR A 387 -12.68 10.32 9.61
C THR A 387 -11.74 11.02 8.63
N GLU A 388 -12.24 12.07 7.97
CA GLU A 388 -11.42 12.89 7.06
C GLU A 388 -10.22 13.50 7.79
N GLU A 389 -10.47 14.10 8.96
CA GLU A 389 -9.46 14.74 9.78
C GLU A 389 -8.39 13.73 10.27
N GLN A 390 -8.82 12.50 10.61
CA GLN A 390 -7.92 11.44 11.02
C GLN A 390 -7.04 10.97 9.84
N LEU A 391 -7.61 10.81 8.64
CA LEU A 391 -6.86 10.47 7.44
C LEU A 391 -5.84 11.56 7.08
N GLU A 392 -6.25 12.83 7.19
CA GLU A 392 -5.36 13.98 6.99
C GLU A 392 -4.26 14.08 8.06
N ALA A 393 -4.52 13.68 9.30
CA ALA A 393 -3.53 13.71 10.37
C ALA A 393 -2.43 12.65 10.17
N ILE A 394 -2.79 11.43 9.79
CA ILE A 394 -1.82 10.35 9.63
C ILE A 394 -0.95 10.50 8.37
N TYR A 395 -1.43 11.15 7.31
CA TYR A 395 -0.70 11.28 6.07
C TYR A 395 0.60 12.10 6.24
N PRO A 396 0.61 13.37 6.67
CA PRO A 396 1.84 14.12 6.86
C PRO A 396 2.68 13.60 8.04
N ALA A 397 2.04 13.07 9.09
CA ALA A 397 2.76 12.56 10.24
C ALA A 397 3.65 11.36 9.89
N ARG A 398 3.19 10.45 9.03
CA ARG A 398 3.81 9.14 8.80
C ARG A 398 4.33 8.89 7.39
N TYR A 399 4.00 9.74 6.42
CA TYR A 399 4.36 9.55 5.01
C TYR A 399 5.17 10.73 4.44
N PRO A 400 6.23 11.19 5.14
CA PRO A 400 6.98 12.35 4.66
C PRO A 400 7.63 12.10 3.30
N VAL A 401 8.09 10.86 3.01
CA VAL A 401 8.67 10.51 1.72
C VAL A 401 7.63 10.59 0.59
N LEU A 402 6.40 10.16 0.86
CA LEU A 402 5.31 10.28 -0.10
C LEU A 402 4.93 11.75 -0.32
N GLY A 403 4.88 12.55 0.76
CA GLY A 403 4.67 13.99 0.68
C GLY A 403 5.75 14.70 -0.13
N ASP A 404 7.03 14.48 0.19
CA ASP A 404 8.18 15.03 -0.56
C ASP A 404 8.12 14.67 -2.06
N TYR A 405 7.61 13.48 -2.39
CA TYR A 405 7.47 13.05 -3.78
C TYR A 405 6.33 13.80 -4.47
N GLU A 406 5.19 13.97 -3.82
CA GLU A 406 4.02 14.62 -4.39
C GLU A 406 4.16 16.13 -4.50
N ASP A 407 4.92 16.76 -3.62
CA ASP A 407 5.20 18.20 -3.68
C ASP A 407 5.82 18.64 -5.01
N PHE A 408 6.56 17.75 -5.66
CA PHE A 408 7.21 18.01 -6.93
C PHE A 408 6.64 17.17 -8.07
N THR A 409 5.40 16.67 -7.95
CA THR A 409 4.77 15.81 -8.96
C THR A 409 3.65 16.52 -9.71
N TRP A 410 3.68 16.36 -11.02
CA TRP A 410 2.68 16.83 -11.97
C TRP A 410 2.35 15.72 -12.95
N PHE A 411 1.19 15.84 -13.61
CA PHE A 411 0.77 14.93 -14.67
C PHE A 411 0.37 15.73 -15.89
N ASP A 412 0.75 15.27 -17.08
CA ASP A 412 0.35 15.86 -18.35
C ASP A 412 -1.03 15.37 -18.80
N ALA A 413 -1.58 15.95 -19.86
CA ALA A 413 -2.88 15.58 -20.41
C ALA A 413 -2.97 14.13 -20.91
N THR A 414 -1.84 13.44 -21.11
CA THR A 414 -1.80 12.02 -21.50
C THR A 414 -1.62 11.08 -20.31
N GLY A 415 -1.56 11.62 -19.09
CA GLY A 415 -1.40 10.86 -17.83
C GLY A 415 0.03 10.47 -17.49
N ARG A 416 1.04 11.03 -18.17
CA ARG A 416 2.45 10.84 -17.83
C ARG A 416 2.84 11.71 -16.65
N LYS A 417 3.62 11.12 -15.74
CA LYS A 417 4.17 11.83 -14.60
C LYS A 417 5.42 12.61 -15.00
N ILE A 418 5.55 13.84 -14.48
CA ILE A 418 6.77 14.62 -14.43
C ILE A 418 7.01 15.07 -13.00
N ALA A 419 8.20 14.81 -12.47
CA ALA A 419 8.53 15.05 -11.07
C ALA A 419 9.94 15.64 -10.89
N GLY A 420 10.10 16.47 -9.85
CA GLY A 420 11.38 17.13 -9.54
C GLY A 420 12.36 16.27 -8.76
N ASN A 421 11.88 15.22 -8.09
CA ASN A 421 12.72 14.31 -7.36
C ASN A 421 13.11 13.12 -8.26
N TRP A 422 14.41 12.96 -8.50
CA TRP A 422 14.92 11.94 -9.43
C TRP A 422 14.51 10.49 -9.04
N ASN A 423 14.32 10.23 -7.73
CA ASN A 423 13.85 8.93 -7.25
C ASN A 423 12.41 8.62 -7.69
N THR A 424 11.64 9.64 -8.07
CA THR A 424 10.24 9.55 -8.47
C THR A 424 9.97 10.01 -9.88
N PHE A 425 11.00 10.21 -10.68
CA PHE A 425 10.84 10.55 -12.09
C PHE A 425 9.81 9.64 -12.76
N GLY A 426 8.95 10.23 -13.56
CA GLY A 426 8.02 9.51 -14.42
C GLY A 426 8.78 8.56 -15.34
N THR A 427 8.08 7.53 -15.80
CA THR A 427 8.69 6.52 -16.67
C THR A 427 9.29 7.16 -17.93
N GLY A 428 10.60 6.97 -18.12
CA GLY A 428 11.36 7.57 -19.22
C GLY A 428 11.60 9.07 -19.10
N GLN A 429 11.31 9.67 -17.95
CA GLN A 429 11.69 11.06 -17.64
C GLN A 429 13.20 11.16 -17.48
N THR A 430 13.77 12.29 -17.91
CA THR A 430 15.15 12.69 -17.66
C THR A 430 15.20 13.97 -16.82
N LYS A 431 16.39 14.35 -16.37
CA LYS A 431 16.60 15.59 -15.61
C LYS A 431 16.31 16.82 -16.48
N GLU A 432 16.69 16.76 -17.74
CA GLU A 432 16.46 17.81 -18.73
C GLU A 432 14.96 18.08 -18.96
N HIS A 433 14.11 17.03 -18.95
CA HIS A 433 12.65 17.20 -19.02
C HIS A 433 12.13 18.01 -17.83
N TRP A 434 12.68 17.80 -16.63
CA TRP A 434 12.26 18.59 -15.46
C TRP A 434 12.71 20.05 -15.57
N GLU A 435 13.95 20.31 -16.00
CA GLU A 435 14.47 21.67 -16.20
C GLU A 435 13.64 22.44 -17.26
N GLN A 436 13.31 21.79 -18.39
CA GLN A 436 12.40 22.33 -19.40
C GLN A 436 11.01 22.60 -18.83
N PHE A 437 10.49 21.71 -17.99
CA PHE A 437 9.18 21.90 -17.37
C PHE A 437 9.16 23.09 -16.41
N GLN A 438 10.21 23.32 -15.65
CA GLN A 438 10.32 24.49 -14.79
C GLN A 438 10.34 25.77 -15.62
N ALA A 439 11.14 25.84 -16.68
CA ALA A 439 11.17 26.98 -17.62
C ALA A 439 9.80 27.23 -18.29
N TYR A 440 9.13 26.16 -18.73
CA TYR A 440 7.75 26.24 -19.25
C TYR A 440 6.76 26.80 -18.23
N ARG A 441 6.87 26.42 -16.96
CA ARG A 441 5.98 26.95 -15.89
C ARG A 441 6.23 28.42 -15.60
N GLU A 442 7.49 28.86 -15.66
CA GLU A 442 7.86 30.26 -15.44
C GLU A 442 7.36 31.19 -16.57
N ASP A 443 7.55 30.79 -17.82
CA ASP A 443 7.10 31.59 -18.95
C ASP A 443 6.68 30.69 -20.13
N ARG A 444 5.38 30.37 -20.18
CA ARG A 444 4.80 29.53 -21.24
C ARG A 444 4.84 30.15 -22.62
N ALA A 445 4.99 31.47 -22.73
CA ALA A 445 5.05 32.16 -24.03
C ALA A 445 6.44 32.01 -24.66
N LYS A 446 7.49 31.87 -23.86
CA LYS A 446 8.88 31.78 -24.34
C LYS A 446 9.40 30.34 -24.39
N ASN A 447 8.87 29.47 -23.54
CA ASN A 447 9.38 28.11 -23.41
C ASN A 447 8.31 27.09 -23.84
N PRO A 448 8.61 26.16 -24.76
CA PRO A 448 7.72 25.08 -25.09
C PRO A 448 7.60 24.07 -23.92
N PRO A 449 6.55 23.26 -23.86
CA PRO A 449 6.51 22.13 -22.92
C PRO A 449 7.67 21.16 -23.22
N PRO A 450 8.12 20.40 -22.21
CA PRO A 450 9.17 19.41 -22.43
C PRO A 450 8.76 18.40 -23.51
N ASP A 451 9.73 17.91 -24.27
CA ASP A 451 9.52 16.83 -25.21
C ASP A 451 8.84 15.65 -24.52
N ARG A 452 7.91 14.95 -25.22
CA ARG A 452 7.08 13.83 -24.73
C ARG A 452 5.92 14.21 -23.80
N TYR A 453 5.81 15.46 -23.35
CA TYR A 453 4.73 15.89 -22.45
C TYR A 453 3.76 16.83 -23.15
N THR A 454 2.47 16.62 -22.87
CA THR A 454 1.37 17.36 -23.52
C THR A 454 0.60 18.19 -22.49
N PRO A 455 0.60 19.53 -22.59
CA PRO A 455 -0.25 20.35 -21.73
C PRO A 455 -1.75 20.09 -21.98
N PRO A 456 -2.62 20.41 -20.99
CA PRO A 456 -2.32 21.03 -19.71
C PRO A 456 -1.71 20.06 -18.71
N PHE A 457 -1.06 20.62 -17.65
CA PHE A 457 -0.50 19.83 -16.56
C PHE A 457 -1.36 19.99 -15.31
N TYR A 458 -1.61 18.86 -14.66
CA TYR A 458 -2.28 18.77 -13.37
C TYR A 458 -1.26 18.65 -12.24
N LYS A 459 -1.39 19.47 -11.19
CA LYS A 459 -0.58 19.39 -9.97
C LYS A 459 -1.27 18.45 -8.99
N ALA A 460 -0.55 17.45 -8.52
CA ALA A 460 -1.02 16.59 -7.45
C ALA A 460 -1.23 17.36 -6.14
N ASP A 461 -2.38 17.17 -5.49
CA ASP A 461 -2.71 17.71 -4.17
C ASP A 461 -3.49 16.65 -3.38
N ARG A 462 -2.74 15.77 -2.72
CA ARG A 462 -3.33 14.61 -2.05
C ARG A 462 -4.31 14.99 -0.93
N ILE A 463 -4.06 16.07 -0.22
CA ILE A 463 -4.97 16.50 0.85
C ILE A 463 -6.31 16.96 0.30
N ALA A 464 -6.32 17.82 -0.72
CA ALA A 464 -7.55 18.25 -1.37
C ALA A 464 -8.30 17.07 -2.01
N GLU A 465 -7.57 16.14 -2.61
CA GLU A 465 -8.11 14.92 -3.22
C GLU A 465 -8.70 13.97 -2.18
N TYR A 466 -8.07 13.81 -1.01
CA TYR A 466 -8.61 13.02 0.11
C TYR A 466 -9.93 13.60 0.63
N ARG A 467 -10.03 14.92 0.80
CA ARG A 467 -11.27 15.59 1.22
C ARG A 467 -12.43 15.28 0.27
N GLN A 468 -12.20 15.44 -1.03
CA GLN A 468 -13.22 15.15 -2.03
C GLN A 468 -13.63 13.67 -2.01
N ALA A 469 -12.65 12.76 -2.02
CA ALA A 469 -12.90 11.33 -2.04
C ALA A 469 -13.61 10.85 -0.76
N HIS A 470 -13.14 11.28 0.41
CA HIS A 470 -13.71 10.90 1.70
C HIS A 470 -15.17 11.37 1.83
N ALA A 471 -15.45 12.64 1.51
CA ALA A 471 -16.80 13.19 1.52
C ALA A 471 -17.74 12.40 0.59
N ALA A 472 -17.31 12.10 -0.63
CA ALA A 472 -18.12 11.35 -1.59
C ALA A 472 -18.40 9.91 -1.15
N PHE A 473 -17.43 9.18 -0.61
CA PHE A 473 -17.64 7.83 -0.10
C PHE A 473 -18.50 7.82 1.18
N THR A 474 -18.35 8.82 2.04
CA THR A 474 -19.20 8.98 3.23
C THR A 474 -20.67 9.20 2.82
N GLU A 475 -20.93 10.02 1.81
CA GLU A 475 -22.28 10.23 1.28
C GLU A 475 -22.88 8.94 0.70
N ARG A 476 -22.08 8.14 -0.05
CA ARG A 476 -22.51 6.82 -0.54
C ARG A 476 -22.90 5.86 0.61
N MET A 477 -22.16 5.88 1.71
CA MET A 477 -22.49 5.09 2.90
C MET A 477 -23.83 5.50 3.50
N ARG A 478 -24.08 6.80 3.62
CA ARG A 478 -25.36 7.30 4.14
C ARG A 478 -26.56 6.96 3.22
N GLY A 479 -26.34 6.98 1.92
CA GLY A 479 -27.38 6.63 0.94
C GLY A 479 -27.68 5.13 0.84
N ALA A 480 -26.83 4.25 1.40
CA ALA A 480 -26.99 2.81 1.44
C ALA A 480 -27.57 2.29 2.77
N SER A 481 -27.58 3.12 3.81
CA SER A 481 -28.21 2.87 5.13
C SER A 481 -29.67 3.25 5.12
#